data_2b738b535cb7b8a2ff3dbab1483c4fff
#
_entry.id   2b738b535cb7b8a2ff3dbab1483c4fff
#
_cell.length_a   1.000
_cell.length_b   1.000
_cell.length_c   1.000
_cell.angle_alpha   90.00
_cell.angle_beta   90.00
_cell.angle_gamma   90.00
#
_symmetry.space_group_name_H-M   'P 1'
#
loop_
_entity.id
_entity.type
_entity.pdbx_description
1 polymer ?
#
loop_
_entity_poly.entity_id
_entity_poly.type
_entity_poly.pdbx_seq_one_letter_code
_entity_poly.pdbx_strand_id
1 'polypeptide(L)' 'MLSDLRDYIIRTILNNINPGATVIIATHLISEIEKILDDVIFIKEGNIVLSDSAENIREKEGKSIDGLFREVFAC' A
#
# COMPACT_ATOMS: atom_id res chain seq x y z
N MET A 1 -5.50 19.00 -7.67
CA MET A 1 -6.15 18.27 -8.75
C MET A 1 -6.46 16.86 -8.30
N LEU A 2 -6.29 15.85 -9.15
CA LEU A 2 -6.60 14.48 -8.76
C LEU A 2 -5.78 14.01 -7.56
N SER A 3 -4.50 14.38 -7.48
CA SER A 3 -3.65 14.00 -6.35
C SER A 3 -4.13 14.65 -5.04
N ASP A 4 -4.62 15.88 -5.11
CA ASP A 4 -5.13 16.58 -3.93
C ASP A 4 -6.40 15.90 -3.41
N LEU A 5 -7.25 15.45 -4.31
CA LEU A 5 -8.47 14.75 -3.95
C LEU A 5 -8.16 13.41 -3.28
N ARG A 6 -7.18 12.68 -3.82
CA ARG A 6 -6.74 11.42 -3.22
C ARG A 6 -6.19 11.62 -1.83
N ASP A 7 -5.34 12.63 -1.65
CA ASP A 7 -4.79 12.97 -0.33
C ASP A 7 -5.90 13.31 0.66
N TYR A 8 -6.88 14.07 0.21
CA TYR A 8 -8.02 14.44 1.05
C TYR A 8 -8.80 13.20 1.48
N ILE A 9 -9.08 12.30 0.57
CA ILE A 9 -9.82 11.07 0.86
C ILE A 9 -9.05 10.20 1.85
N ILE A 10 -7.76 10.00 1.61
CA ILE A 10 -6.91 9.19 2.50
C ILE A 10 -6.85 9.79 3.90
N ARG A 11 -6.64 11.10 4.00
CA ARG A 11 -6.61 11.78 5.29
C ARG A 11 -7.94 11.67 6.02
N THR A 12 -9.04 11.79 5.29
CA THR A 12 -10.37 11.67 5.86
C THR A 12 -10.58 10.28 6.44
N ILE A 13 -10.18 9.24 5.71
CA ILE A 13 -10.26 7.86 6.18
C ILE A 13 -9.43 7.69 7.45
N LEU A 14 -8.17 8.13 7.43
CA LEU A 14 -7.26 7.97 8.56
C LEU A 14 -7.74 8.71 9.81
N ASN A 15 -8.33 9.88 9.63
CA ASN A 15 -8.83 10.67 10.76
C ASN A 15 -10.10 10.10 11.39
N ASN A 16 -10.79 9.22 10.70
CA ASN A 16 -12.04 8.63 11.17
C ASN A 16 -11.92 7.16 11.56
N ILE A 17 -10.71 6.62 11.57
CA ILE A 17 -10.47 5.24 11.97
C ILE A 17 -10.35 5.17 13.48
N ASN A 18 -11.07 4.25 14.11
CA ASN A 18 -10.92 3.99 15.53
C ASN A 18 -9.56 3.32 15.79
N PRO A 19 -8.88 3.67 16.89
CA PRO A 19 -7.67 2.97 17.29
C PRO A 19 -7.96 1.46 17.44
N GLY A 20 -7.11 0.63 16.85
CA GLY A 20 -7.29 -0.83 16.89
C GLY A 20 -8.14 -1.37 15.76
N ALA A 21 -8.76 -0.53 14.96
CA ALA A 21 -9.51 -1.00 13.78
C ALA A 21 -8.56 -1.44 12.68
N THR A 22 -8.98 -2.46 11.93
CA THR A 22 -8.26 -2.90 10.73
C THR A 22 -8.90 -2.25 9.52
N VAL A 23 -8.07 -1.64 8.67
CA VAL A 23 -8.52 -1.02 7.43
C VAL A 23 -7.82 -1.70 6.27
N ILE A 24 -8.61 -2.15 5.29
CA ILE A 24 -8.09 -2.78 4.07
C ILE A 24 -8.35 -1.85 2.90
N ILE A 25 -7.29 -1.51 2.18
CA ILE A 25 -7.37 -0.68 0.98
C ILE A 25 -6.84 -1.48 -0.20
N ALA A 26 -7.68 -1.70 -1.20
CA ALA A 26 -7.27 -2.37 -2.43
C ALA A 26 -7.05 -1.32 -3.51
N THR A 27 -5.82 -1.22 -4.00
CA THR A 27 -5.47 -0.17 -4.96
C THR A 27 -4.19 -0.54 -5.69
N HIS A 28 -3.99 0.08 -6.85
CA HIS A 28 -2.71 0.01 -7.56
C HIS A 28 -1.90 1.32 -7.40
N LEU A 29 -2.43 2.26 -6.64
CA LEU A 29 -1.81 3.58 -6.43
C LEU A 29 -0.93 3.56 -5.19
N ILE A 30 0.11 2.74 -5.23
CA ILE A 30 0.93 2.42 -4.06
C ILE A 30 1.67 3.63 -3.51
N SER A 31 2.23 4.47 -4.40
CA SER A 31 2.99 5.63 -3.95
C SER A 31 2.18 6.60 -3.10
N GLU A 32 0.87 6.63 -3.32
CA GLU A 32 -0.03 7.54 -2.58
C GLU A 32 -0.25 7.10 -1.14
N ILE A 33 -0.19 5.80 -0.88
CA ILE A 33 -0.52 5.24 0.44
C ILE A 33 0.65 4.56 1.12
N GLU A 34 1.81 4.51 0.49
CA GLU A 34 2.94 3.71 0.98
C GLU A 34 3.33 4.03 2.42
N LYS A 35 3.27 5.29 2.81
CA LYS A 35 3.73 5.72 4.13
C LYS A 35 2.83 5.26 5.27
N ILE A 36 1.60 4.89 4.97
CA ILE A 36 0.62 4.49 5.98
C ILE A 36 0.40 2.99 6.06
N LEU A 37 1.08 2.22 5.23
CA LEU A 37 0.89 0.77 5.18
C LEU A 37 1.60 0.07 6.33
N ASP A 38 0.88 -0.81 7.00
CA ASP A 38 1.45 -1.72 7.99
C ASP A 38 1.75 -3.06 7.34
N ASP A 39 0.77 -3.63 6.65
CA ASP A 39 0.89 -4.91 5.97
C ASP A 39 0.52 -4.77 4.50
N VAL A 40 1.15 -5.58 3.67
CA VAL A 40 1.00 -5.52 2.23
C VAL A 40 0.72 -6.90 1.67
N ILE A 41 -0.23 -6.98 0.74
CA ILE A 41 -0.51 -8.20 -0.01
C ILE A 41 -0.54 -7.83 -1.49
N PHE A 42 0.34 -8.46 -2.28
CA PHE A 42 0.32 -8.31 -3.73
C PHE A 42 -0.45 -9.47 -4.34
N ILE A 43 -1.45 -9.14 -5.14
CA ILE A 43 -2.29 -10.12 -5.83
C ILE A 43 -2.08 -9.96 -7.34
N LYS A 44 -1.77 -11.06 -8.01
CA LYS A 44 -1.57 -11.07 -9.46
C LYS A 44 -2.27 -12.29 -10.03
N GLU A 45 -3.14 -12.05 -11.02
CA GLU A 45 -3.89 -13.11 -11.70
C GLU A 45 -4.65 -14.02 -10.74
N GLY A 46 -5.24 -13.42 -9.70
CA GLY A 46 -6.02 -14.15 -8.72
C GLY A 46 -5.19 -14.88 -7.65
N ASN A 47 -3.87 -14.72 -7.67
CA ASN A 47 -2.99 -15.39 -6.73
C ASN A 47 -2.22 -14.38 -5.87
N ILE A 48 -1.98 -14.73 -4.63
CA ILE A 48 -1.15 -13.93 -3.75
C ILE A 48 0.32 -14.23 -4.10
N VAL A 49 1.03 -13.21 -4.57
CA VAL A 49 2.45 -13.37 -4.93
C VAL A 49 3.38 -12.84 -3.85
N LEU A 50 2.86 -12.05 -2.91
CA LEU A 50 3.63 -11.55 -1.77
C LEU A 50 2.67 -11.17 -0.65
N SER A 51 3.04 -11.49 0.57
CA SER A 51 2.31 -11.08 1.76
C SER A 51 3.31 -10.91 2.90
N ASP A 52 3.50 -9.67 3.36
CA ASP A 52 4.44 -9.38 4.45
C ASP A 52 4.15 -8.00 5.01
N SER A 53 4.80 -7.66 6.12
CA SER A 53 4.72 -6.30 6.64
C SER A 53 5.51 -5.36 5.72
N ALA A 54 5.06 -4.10 5.66
CA ALA A 54 5.74 -3.10 4.84
C ALA A 54 7.19 -2.92 5.29
N GLU A 55 7.43 -2.92 6.60
CA GLU A 55 8.76 -2.77 7.17
C GLU A 55 9.69 -3.91 6.73
N ASN A 56 9.22 -5.16 6.82
CA ASN A 56 10.02 -6.31 6.41
C ASN A 56 10.33 -6.27 4.91
N ILE A 57 9.37 -5.85 4.09
CA ILE A 57 9.59 -5.75 2.65
C ILE A 57 10.69 -4.74 2.35
N ARG A 58 10.65 -3.57 2.98
CA ARG A 58 11.67 -2.54 2.79
C ARG A 58 13.04 -3.02 3.20
N GLU A 59 13.13 -3.75 4.31
CA GLU A 59 14.40 -4.27 4.80
C GLU A 59 14.96 -5.38 3.92
N LYS A 60 14.14 -6.34 3.55
CA LYS A 60 14.58 -7.49 2.75
C LYS A 60 14.94 -7.10 1.33
N GLU A 61 14.13 -6.24 0.71
CA GLU A 61 14.31 -5.90 -0.71
C GLU A 61 15.16 -4.67 -0.91
N GLY A 62 15.37 -3.85 0.14
CA GLY A 62 16.09 -2.62 0.02
C GLY A 62 15.41 -1.61 -0.87
N LYS A 63 14.08 -1.69 -0.98
CA LYS A 63 13.27 -0.88 -1.88
C LYS A 63 12.02 -0.40 -1.17
N SER A 64 11.41 0.65 -1.73
CA SER A 64 10.08 1.07 -1.31
C SER A 64 9.05 0.03 -1.78
N ILE A 65 7.87 0.07 -1.17
CA ILE A 65 6.77 -0.82 -1.59
C ILE A 65 6.36 -0.49 -3.03
N ASP A 66 6.32 0.79 -3.39
CA ASP A 66 6.00 1.21 -4.75
C ASP A 66 7.05 0.67 -5.74
N GLY A 67 8.33 0.76 -5.38
CA GLY A 67 9.40 0.23 -6.21
C GLY A 67 9.28 -1.26 -6.45
N LEU A 68 8.99 -2.03 -5.40
CA LEU A 68 8.79 -3.46 -5.51
C LEU A 68 7.55 -3.80 -6.33
N PHE A 69 6.47 -3.05 -6.12
CA PHE A 69 5.24 -3.24 -6.89
C PHE A 69 5.48 -3.08 -8.39
N ARG A 70 6.21 -2.03 -8.78
CA ARG A 70 6.54 -1.79 -10.18
C ARG A 70 7.37 -2.92 -10.76
N GLU A 71 8.27 -3.48 -9.98
CA GLU A 71 9.12 -4.58 -10.41
C GLU A 71 8.34 -5.88 -10.59
N VAL A 72 7.47 -6.19 -9.63
CA VAL A 72 6.67 -7.42 -9.66
C VAL A 72 5.62 -7.38 -10.77
N PHE A 73 5.04 -6.21 -11.03
CA PHE A 73 3.97 -6.04 -12.01
C PHE A 73 4.45 -5.40 -13.31
N ALA A 74 5.75 -5.32 -13.53
CA ALA A 74 6.30 -4.81 -14.79
C ALA A 74 5.95 -5.75 -15.94
N CYS A 75 5.62 -5.15 -17.06
CA CYS A 75 5.31 -5.90 -18.29
C CYS A 75 6.57 -6.04 -19.14
#